data_8fbd90b13588cc10e362747267125096
#
_entry.id   8fbd90b13588cc10e362747267125096
#
_cell.length_a   1.000
_cell.length_b   1.000
_cell.length_c   1.000
_cell.angle_alpha   90.00
_cell.angle_beta   90.00
_cell.angle_gamma   90.00
#
_symmetry.space_group_name_H-M   'P 1'
#
loop_
_entity.id
_entity.type
_entity.pdbx_description
1 polymer ?
#
loop_
_entity_poly.entity_id
_entity_poly.type
_entity_poly.pdbx_seq_one_letter_code
_entity_poly.pdbx_strand_id
1 'polypeptide(L)'
;MKKYVLKRILLMIFTLFVITTLCFVLIKLLEPNEITNIAQKEREEAIREALGYNQPILVQYFIYLKNIFTRFDFGVSFKISYLASVNSIIGSKLFPTVLLNVYSLIISIPLGILLGIVAALKKNRWQDHTISTVVMLFVSVPSFVYAFILQYFGSKIGLPVTVASASSAGGYFTTTMFVSMILPILALSFGSIASLARFTRAELTESLTSDYMLLARAKGLTKGQAVFRHALKNAMVPILPTIVAMFVSILSGSLVIEKIFAVPGIGGLYVTSIQELDYNVFMAVSIFYTFIGLAANIIVDLSYGFLDPRIRMGAKK
;
A
#
# COMPACT_ATOMS: atom_id res chain seq x y z
N MET A 1 12.57 -5.41 -24.46
CA MET A 1 11.79 -4.52 -23.59
C MET A 1 10.32 -4.43 -24.01
N LYS A 2 9.93 -3.92 -25.19
CA LYS A 2 8.51 -3.78 -25.61
C LYS A 2 7.69 -5.07 -25.47
N LYS A 3 8.21 -6.22 -26.00
CA LYS A 3 7.52 -7.51 -25.91
C LYS A 3 7.34 -8.00 -24.46
N TYR A 4 8.32 -7.74 -23.59
CA TYR A 4 8.25 -8.07 -22.17
C TYR A 4 7.17 -7.26 -21.46
N VAL A 5 7.17 -5.92 -21.65
CA VAL A 5 6.16 -5.01 -21.07
C VAL A 5 4.76 -5.39 -21.53
N LEU A 6 4.58 -5.62 -22.85
CA LEU A 6 3.28 -6.03 -23.40
C LEU A 6 2.79 -7.35 -22.77
N LYS A 7 3.66 -8.36 -22.63
CA LYS A 7 3.31 -9.62 -21.96
C LYS A 7 2.87 -9.40 -20.52
N ARG A 8 3.56 -8.51 -19.76
CA ARG A 8 3.20 -8.18 -18.37
C ARG A 8 1.86 -7.47 -18.28
N ILE A 9 1.59 -6.52 -19.18
CA ILE A 9 0.29 -5.83 -19.24
C ILE A 9 -0.84 -6.80 -19.58
N LEU A 10 -0.64 -7.69 -20.55
CA LEU A 10 -1.65 -8.70 -20.91
C LEU A 10 -1.94 -9.65 -19.73
N LEU A 11 -0.89 -10.11 -19.02
CA LEU A 11 -1.05 -10.92 -17.82
C LEU A 11 -1.78 -10.16 -16.70
N MET A 12 -1.48 -8.89 -16.52
CA MET A 12 -2.19 -8.03 -15.55
C MET A 12 -3.68 -7.95 -15.88
N ILE A 13 -4.03 -7.66 -17.13
CA ILE A 13 -5.42 -7.57 -17.57
C ILE A 13 -6.13 -8.92 -17.38
N PHE A 14 -5.49 -10.01 -17.75
CA PHE A 14 -6.04 -11.37 -17.58
C PHE A 14 -6.26 -11.69 -16.09
N THR A 15 -5.28 -11.41 -15.23
CA THR A 15 -5.40 -11.66 -13.78
C THR A 15 -6.50 -10.80 -13.17
N LEU A 16 -6.56 -9.51 -13.55
CA LEU A 16 -7.62 -8.61 -13.09
C LEU A 16 -9.01 -9.12 -13.50
N PHE A 17 -9.15 -9.57 -14.76
CA PHE A 17 -10.39 -10.16 -15.27
C PHE A 17 -10.79 -11.41 -14.47
N VAL A 18 -9.87 -12.34 -14.23
CA VAL A 18 -10.14 -13.57 -13.45
C VAL A 18 -10.57 -13.22 -12.03
N ILE A 19 -9.84 -12.35 -11.33
CA ILE A 19 -10.16 -11.95 -9.96
C ILE A 19 -11.52 -11.24 -9.91
N THR A 20 -11.79 -10.30 -10.82
CA THR A 20 -13.08 -9.61 -10.89
C THR A 20 -14.23 -10.59 -11.12
N THR A 21 -14.04 -11.58 -12.02
CA THR A 21 -15.03 -12.61 -12.29
C THR A 21 -15.31 -13.45 -11.04
N LEU A 22 -14.27 -13.94 -10.37
CA LEU A 22 -14.39 -14.74 -9.16
C LEU A 22 -15.09 -13.96 -8.03
N CYS A 23 -14.67 -12.72 -7.79
CA CYS A 23 -15.30 -11.87 -6.78
C CYS A 23 -16.79 -11.63 -7.11
N PHE A 24 -17.12 -11.32 -8.37
CA PHE A 24 -18.50 -11.09 -8.79
C PHE A 24 -19.37 -12.33 -8.55
N VAL A 25 -18.92 -13.50 -9.01
CA VAL A 25 -19.67 -14.76 -8.85
C VAL A 25 -19.85 -15.09 -7.38
N LEU A 26 -18.79 -15.02 -6.57
CA LEU A 26 -18.86 -15.31 -5.14
C LEU A 26 -19.85 -14.39 -4.41
N ILE A 27 -19.81 -13.09 -4.71
CA ILE A 27 -20.72 -12.12 -4.11
C ILE A 27 -22.17 -12.43 -4.49
N LYS A 28 -22.43 -12.68 -5.77
CA LYS A 28 -23.79 -12.99 -6.25
C LYS A 28 -24.34 -14.30 -5.70
N LEU A 29 -23.49 -15.24 -5.32
CA LEU A 29 -23.87 -16.45 -4.62
C LEU A 29 -24.17 -16.22 -3.14
N LEU A 30 -23.57 -15.20 -2.54
CA LEU A 30 -23.69 -14.88 -1.11
C LEU A 30 -24.67 -13.72 -0.86
N GLU A 31 -25.03 -12.94 -1.89
CA GLU A 31 -25.91 -11.77 -1.74
C GLU A 31 -27.29 -12.19 -1.27
N PRO A 32 -27.72 -11.83 -0.05
CA PRO A 32 -29.10 -12.01 0.35
C PRO A 32 -29.98 -11.08 -0.50
N ASN A 33 -30.95 -11.64 -1.16
CA ASN A 33 -31.92 -10.86 -1.97
C ASN A 33 -32.93 -10.04 -1.11
N GLU A 34 -32.68 -9.93 0.19
CA GLU A 34 -33.63 -9.30 1.10
C GLU A 34 -33.41 -7.79 1.18
N ILE A 35 -34.41 -7.04 0.77
CA ILE A 35 -34.51 -5.60 1.01
C ILE A 35 -35.03 -5.42 2.44
N THR A 36 -34.16 -4.95 3.33
CA THR A 36 -34.43 -4.87 4.76
C THR A 36 -35.37 -3.72 5.14
N ASN A 37 -35.51 -2.70 4.29
CA ASN A 37 -36.31 -1.51 4.59
C ASN A 37 -37.60 -1.50 3.75
N ILE A 38 -38.71 -1.87 4.39
CA ILE A 38 -40.04 -2.00 3.73
C ILE A 38 -40.51 -0.66 3.15
N ALA A 39 -40.24 0.47 3.81
CA ALA A 39 -40.69 1.79 3.34
C ALA A 39 -39.92 2.30 2.09
N GLN A 40 -38.80 1.69 1.79
CA GLN A 40 -37.96 2.04 0.61
C GLN A 40 -37.97 0.93 -0.45
N LYS A 41 -38.67 -0.15 -0.20
CA LYS A 41 -38.68 -1.40 -1.02
C LYS A 41 -39.00 -1.13 -2.49
N GLU A 42 -40.12 -0.46 -2.75
CA GLU A 42 -40.52 -0.16 -4.14
C GLU A 42 -39.50 0.69 -4.89
N ARG A 43 -38.95 1.68 -4.22
CA ARG A 43 -37.91 2.56 -4.82
C ARG A 43 -36.61 1.82 -5.07
N GLU A 44 -36.20 0.98 -4.13
CA GLU A 44 -34.98 0.17 -4.26
C GLU A 44 -35.14 -0.89 -5.35
N GLU A 45 -36.31 -1.55 -5.46
CA GLU A 45 -36.62 -2.49 -6.54
C GLU A 45 -36.59 -1.81 -7.92
N ALA A 46 -37.19 -0.64 -8.05
CA ALA A 46 -37.18 0.13 -9.31
C ALA A 46 -35.73 0.51 -9.72
N ILE A 47 -34.87 0.89 -8.76
CA ILE A 47 -33.49 1.21 -9.04
C ILE A 47 -32.69 -0.05 -9.40
N ARG A 48 -32.88 -1.16 -8.67
CA ARG A 48 -32.25 -2.45 -8.98
C ARG A 48 -32.64 -2.94 -10.39
N GLU A 49 -33.88 -2.76 -10.76
CA GLU A 49 -34.37 -3.09 -12.11
C GLU A 49 -33.73 -2.21 -13.17
N ALA A 50 -33.70 -0.89 -12.96
CA ALA A 50 -33.04 0.07 -13.88
C ALA A 50 -31.54 -0.17 -14.04
N LEU A 51 -30.86 -0.66 -13.00
CA LEU A 51 -29.44 -1.04 -13.02
C LEU A 51 -29.20 -2.47 -13.55
N GLY A 52 -30.28 -3.22 -13.83
CA GLY A 52 -30.19 -4.60 -14.34
C GLY A 52 -29.83 -5.64 -13.28
N TYR A 53 -29.98 -5.36 -11.98
CA TYR A 53 -29.63 -6.29 -10.90
C TYR A 53 -30.66 -7.43 -10.72
N ASN A 54 -31.81 -7.35 -11.36
CA ASN A 54 -32.82 -8.39 -11.39
C ASN A 54 -32.67 -9.34 -12.60
N GLN A 55 -31.68 -9.10 -13.47
CA GLN A 55 -31.41 -9.95 -14.62
C GLN A 55 -30.63 -11.23 -14.21
N PRO A 56 -30.59 -12.26 -15.08
CA PRO A 56 -29.72 -13.42 -14.84
C PRO A 56 -28.28 -13.04 -14.57
N ILE A 57 -27.58 -13.77 -13.70
CA ILE A 57 -26.21 -13.44 -13.21
C ILE A 57 -25.25 -13.12 -14.35
N LEU A 58 -25.28 -13.88 -15.44
CA LEU A 58 -24.42 -13.63 -16.59
C LEU A 58 -24.71 -12.27 -17.24
N VAL A 59 -25.99 -11.88 -17.37
CA VAL A 59 -26.37 -10.57 -17.92
C VAL A 59 -25.91 -9.44 -16.99
N GLN A 60 -26.10 -9.59 -15.67
CA GLN A 60 -25.59 -8.65 -14.68
C GLN A 60 -24.09 -8.47 -14.81
N TYR A 61 -23.34 -9.55 -14.99
CA TYR A 61 -21.88 -9.51 -15.14
C TYR A 61 -21.48 -8.73 -16.39
N PHE A 62 -22.11 -8.97 -17.54
CA PHE A 62 -21.81 -8.22 -18.76
C PHE A 62 -22.19 -6.74 -18.65
N ILE A 63 -23.30 -6.40 -17.99
CA ILE A 63 -23.69 -5.01 -17.70
C ILE A 63 -22.62 -4.35 -16.81
N TYR A 64 -22.20 -5.03 -15.75
CA TYR A 64 -21.18 -4.55 -14.83
C TYR A 64 -19.85 -4.28 -15.55
N LEU A 65 -19.34 -5.23 -16.32
CA LEU A 65 -18.13 -5.05 -17.11
C LEU A 65 -18.27 -3.89 -18.11
N LYS A 66 -19.38 -3.84 -18.84
CA LYS A 66 -19.67 -2.75 -19.79
C LYS A 66 -19.60 -1.39 -19.09
N ASN A 67 -20.25 -1.22 -17.95
CA ASN A 67 -20.27 0.04 -17.20
C ASN A 67 -18.88 0.44 -16.73
N ILE A 68 -18.08 -0.50 -16.22
CA ILE A 68 -16.68 -0.25 -15.82
C ILE A 68 -15.85 0.20 -17.03
N PHE A 69 -15.86 -0.55 -18.12
CA PHE A 69 -14.98 -0.27 -19.26
C PHE A 69 -15.40 0.94 -20.10
N THR A 70 -16.71 1.27 -20.17
CA THR A 70 -17.19 2.36 -21.01
C THR A 70 -17.40 3.67 -20.26
N ARG A 71 -17.71 3.62 -18.97
CA ARG A 71 -18.08 4.79 -18.16
C ARG A 71 -17.27 4.93 -16.87
N PHE A 72 -16.41 3.94 -16.58
CA PHE A 72 -15.71 3.85 -15.31
C PHE A 72 -16.68 3.90 -14.10
N ASP A 73 -17.84 3.26 -14.23
CA ASP A 73 -18.93 3.29 -13.27
C ASP A 73 -19.00 1.95 -12.53
N PHE A 74 -18.81 1.99 -11.21
CA PHE A 74 -18.87 0.84 -10.31
C PHE A 74 -20.25 0.67 -9.64
N GLY A 75 -21.23 1.48 -10.02
CA GLY A 75 -22.59 1.45 -9.50
C GLY A 75 -22.78 2.34 -8.28
N VAL A 76 -23.81 2.01 -7.49
CA VAL A 76 -24.23 2.78 -6.30
C VAL A 76 -24.12 1.96 -5.03
N SER A 77 -23.89 2.61 -3.91
CA SER A 77 -23.91 2.03 -2.56
C SER A 77 -25.36 1.90 -2.07
N PHE A 78 -25.72 0.74 -1.49
CA PHE A 78 -27.03 0.54 -0.90
C PHE A 78 -27.03 0.53 0.63
N LYS A 79 -25.87 0.39 1.28
CA LYS A 79 -25.76 0.23 2.74
C LYS A 79 -24.92 1.32 3.41
N ILE A 80 -23.73 1.61 2.92
CA ILE A 80 -22.79 2.58 3.54
C ILE A 80 -23.26 4.02 3.29
N SER A 81 -23.65 4.33 2.05
CA SER A 81 -24.13 5.67 1.67
C SER A 81 -25.23 5.52 0.62
N TYR A 82 -26.45 5.43 1.06
CA TYR A 82 -27.61 5.07 0.25
C TYR A 82 -27.69 5.87 -1.06
N LEU A 83 -27.63 5.16 -2.18
CA LEU A 83 -27.64 5.66 -3.57
C LEU A 83 -26.49 6.60 -3.96
N ALA A 84 -25.48 6.74 -3.13
CA ALA A 84 -24.28 7.48 -3.54
C ALA A 84 -23.46 6.66 -4.55
N SER A 85 -22.89 7.34 -5.54
CA SER A 85 -21.97 6.70 -6.49
C SER A 85 -20.76 6.12 -5.76
N VAL A 86 -20.43 4.86 -6.05
CA VAL A 86 -19.27 4.17 -5.48
C VAL A 86 -17.98 4.90 -5.81
N ASN A 87 -17.86 5.48 -7.00
CA ASN A 87 -16.72 6.28 -7.41
C ASN A 87 -16.50 7.50 -6.50
N SER A 88 -17.58 8.19 -6.13
CA SER A 88 -17.52 9.34 -5.21
C SER A 88 -17.08 8.91 -3.81
N ILE A 89 -17.59 7.78 -3.34
CA ILE A 89 -17.21 7.23 -2.02
C ILE A 89 -15.72 6.90 -2.01
N ILE A 90 -15.21 6.16 -2.99
CA ILE A 90 -13.78 5.83 -3.10
C ILE A 90 -12.92 7.10 -3.21
N GLY A 91 -13.32 8.03 -4.08
CA GLY A 91 -12.59 9.30 -4.28
C GLY A 91 -12.42 10.09 -2.98
N SER A 92 -13.47 10.14 -2.14
CA SER A 92 -13.42 10.83 -0.83
C SER A 92 -12.50 10.14 0.19
N LYS A 93 -12.28 8.82 0.05
CA LYS A 93 -11.47 8.00 0.97
C LYS A 93 -10.01 7.84 0.53
N LEU A 94 -9.72 8.11 -0.75
CA LEU A 94 -8.38 7.92 -1.30
C LEU A 94 -7.36 8.88 -0.68
N PHE A 95 -7.71 10.15 -0.56
CA PHE A 95 -6.78 11.19 -0.13
C PHE A 95 -6.24 10.97 1.30
N PRO A 96 -7.06 10.67 2.34
CA PRO A 96 -6.56 10.34 3.68
C PRO A 96 -5.60 9.15 3.70
N THR A 97 -5.89 8.08 2.95
CA THR A 97 -4.98 6.92 2.81
C THR A 97 -3.64 7.34 2.22
N VAL A 98 -3.66 8.08 1.11
CA VAL A 98 -2.44 8.56 0.45
C VAL A 98 -1.63 9.45 1.38
N LEU A 99 -2.27 10.41 2.03
CA LEU A 99 -1.60 11.36 2.93
C LEU A 99 -0.91 10.65 4.09
N LEU A 100 -1.59 9.71 4.73
CA LEU A 100 -1.05 8.90 5.82
C LEU A 100 0.18 8.10 5.38
N ASN A 101 0.08 7.42 4.24
CA ASN A 101 1.18 6.60 3.72
C ASN A 101 2.37 7.46 3.25
N VAL A 102 2.12 8.61 2.62
CA VAL A 102 3.19 9.55 2.23
C VAL A 102 3.97 10.01 3.46
N TYR A 103 3.30 10.44 4.53
CA TYR A 103 3.98 10.83 5.77
C TYR A 103 4.77 9.67 6.38
N SER A 104 4.21 8.46 6.37
CA SER A 104 4.92 7.26 6.83
C SER A 104 6.20 7.02 6.01
N LEU A 105 6.17 7.15 4.68
CA LEU A 105 7.35 6.95 3.83
C LEU A 105 8.40 8.05 4.00
N ILE A 106 7.98 9.30 4.17
CA ILE A 106 8.91 10.42 4.45
C ILE A 106 9.75 10.14 5.70
N ILE A 107 9.18 9.47 6.69
CA ILE A 107 9.88 9.07 7.92
C ILE A 107 10.66 7.77 7.70
N SER A 108 10.02 6.76 7.11
CA SER A 108 10.55 5.40 7.04
C SER A 108 11.78 5.29 6.15
N ILE A 109 11.78 5.94 4.99
CA ILE A 109 12.87 5.78 4.02
C ILE A 109 14.18 6.34 4.55
N PRO A 110 14.27 7.62 5.01
CA PRO A 110 15.52 8.14 5.53
C PRO A 110 16.00 7.39 6.77
N LEU A 111 15.10 7.11 7.73
CA LEU A 111 15.47 6.44 8.98
C LEU A 111 15.91 4.99 8.72
N GLY A 112 15.21 4.25 7.87
CA GLY A 112 15.57 2.88 7.53
C GLY A 112 16.95 2.81 6.86
N ILE A 113 17.20 3.67 5.87
CA ILE A 113 18.51 3.75 5.21
C ILE A 113 19.60 4.13 6.20
N LEU A 114 19.40 5.18 7.00
CA LEU A 114 20.40 5.66 7.98
C LEU A 114 20.75 4.58 9.02
N LEU A 115 19.74 3.92 9.59
CA LEU A 115 19.96 2.83 10.55
C LEU A 115 20.70 1.66 9.90
N GLY A 116 20.34 1.28 8.67
CA GLY A 116 21.03 0.24 7.92
C GLY A 116 22.49 0.57 7.63
N ILE A 117 22.78 1.82 7.23
CA ILE A 117 24.16 2.31 7.02
C ILE A 117 24.95 2.25 8.34
N VAL A 118 24.39 2.76 9.43
CA VAL A 118 25.08 2.74 10.74
C VAL A 118 25.36 1.30 11.17
N ALA A 119 24.41 0.39 11.05
CA ALA A 119 24.57 -1.02 11.38
C ALA A 119 25.67 -1.69 10.52
N ALA A 120 25.70 -1.44 9.21
CA ALA A 120 26.72 -2.00 8.31
C ALA A 120 28.12 -1.47 8.61
N LEU A 121 28.26 -0.15 8.80
CA LEU A 121 29.56 0.47 9.09
C LEU A 121 30.12 0.11 10.47
N LYS A 122 29.24 -0.24 11.41
CA LYS A 122 29.58 -0.66 12.77
C LYS A 122 29.37 -2.16 12.99
N LYS A 123 29.45 -2.96 11.90
CA LYS A 123 29.26 -4.41 11.92
C LYS A 123 29.98 -5.06 13.10
N ASN A 124 29.26 -5.93 13.81
CA ASN A 124 29.70 -6.67 15.02
C ASN A 124 30.07 -5.77 16.23
N ARG A 125 29.64 -4.50 16.24
CA ARG A 125 29.75 -3.61 17.40
C ARG A 125 28.38 -3.47 18.08
N TRP A 126 28.37 -2.86 19.27
CA TRP A 126 27.15 -2.70 20.04
C TRP A 126 26.01 -1.97 19.27
N GLN A 127 26.37 -0.96 18.44
CA GLN A 127 25.38 -0.24 17.60
C GLN A 127 24.68 -1.19 16.61
N ASP A 128 25.45 -2.07 15.94
CA ASP A 128 24.92 -3.07 15.04
C ASP A 128 23.99 -4.05 15.78
N HIS A 129 24.43 -4.55 16.93
CA HIS A 129 23.61 -5.48 17.73
C HIS A 129 22.32 -4.82 18.20
N THR A 130 22.37 -3.59 18.71
CA THR A 130 21.18 -2.87 19.17
C THR A 130 20.20 -2.61 18.02
N ILE A 131 20.70 -2.05 16.89
CA ILE A 131 19.84 -1.80 15.72
C ILE A 131 19.22 -3.10 15.22
N SER A 132 20.02 -4.16 15.06
CA SER A 132 19.54 -5.46 14.58
C SER A 132 18.51 -6.09 15.52
N THR A 133 18.67 -5.97 16.83
CA THR A 133 17.69 -6.47 17.82
C THR A 133 16.38 -5.69 17.73
N VAL A 134 16.43 -4.37 17.70
CA VAL A 134 15.23 -3.52 17.56
C VAL A 134 14.52 -3.79 16.24
N VAL A 135 15.26 -3.87 15.14
CA VAL A 135 14.73 -4.22 13.81
C VAL A 135 14.04 -5.58 13.82
N MET A 136 14.67 -6.59 14.48
CA MET A 136 14.08 -7.92 14.59
C MET A 136 12.77 -7.89 15.37
N LEU A 137 12.69 -7.14 16.46
CA LEU A 137 11.45 -6.96 17.22
C LEU A 137 10.33 -6.38 16.36
N PHE A 138 10.60 -5.30 15.63
CA PHE A 138 9.58 -4.66 14.77
C PHE A 138 9.17 -5.50 13.55
N VAL A 139 10.04 -6.36 13.04
CA VAL A 139 9.68 -7.30 11.95
C VAL A 139 8.87 -8.48 12.48
N SER A 140 9.16 -8.95 13.70
CA SER A 140 8.52 -10.14 14.27
C SER A 140 7.14 -9.86 14.89
N VAL A 141 6.91 -8.64 15.39
CA VAL A 141 5.65 -8.25 16.02
C VAL A 141 4.67 -7.76 14.95
N PRO A 142 3.43 -8.29 14.88
CA PRO A 142 2.43 -7.79 13.96
C PRO A 142 2.13 -6.29 14.17
N SER A 143 1.92 -5.56 13.07
CA SER A 143 1.74 -4.10 13.12
C SER A 143 0.59 -3.63 14.01
N PHE A 144 -0.48 -4.39 14.12
CA PHE A 144 -1.61 -4.06 14.98
C PHE A 144 -1.26 -4.09 16.48
N VAL A 145 -0.31 -4.91 16.89
CA VAL A 145 0.09 -4.99 18.31
C VAL A 145 0.74 -3.68 18.73
N TYR A 146 1.72 -3.20 17.99
CA TYR A 146 2.33 -1.90 18.32
C TYR A 146 1.40 -0.72 18.02
N ALA A 147 0.43 -0.86 17.13
CA ALA A 147 -0.62 0.15 16.95
C ALA A 147 -1.46 0.32 18.23
N PHE A 148 -1.90 -0.77 18.86
CA PHE A 148 -2.61 -0.70 20.16
C PHE A 148 -1.72 -0.17 21.29
N ILE A 149 -0.45 -0.56 21.32
CA ILE A 149 0.52 -0.02 22.28
C ILE A 149 0.66 1.49 22.10
N LEU A 150 0.79 1.97 20.86
CA LEU A 150 0.86 3.39 20.56
C LEU A 150 -0.42 4.13 20.94
N GLN A 151 -1.61 3.56 20.69
CA GLN A 151 -2.88 4.15 21.15
C GLN A 151 -2.92 4.27 22.66
N TYR A 152 -2.55 3.20 23.38
CA TYR A 152 -2.57 3.20 24.84
C TYR A 152 -1.63 4.26 25.44
N PHE A 153 -0.36 4.27 25.03
CA PHE A 153 0.60 5.26 25.55
C PHE A 153 0.34 6.67 25.00
N GLY A 154 -0.07 6.79 23.74
CA GLY A 154 -0.42 8.07 23.12
C GLY A 154 -1.57 8.77 23.83
N SER A 155 -2.60 8.02 24.24
CA SER A 155 -3.71 8.59 25.03
C SER A 155 -3.26 9.13 26.39
N LYS A 156 -2.26 8.49 27.03
CA LYS A 156 -1.71 8.95 28.33
C LYS A 156 -0.97 10.29 28.25
N ILE A 157 -0.41 10.60 27.08
CA ILE A 157 0.30 11.87 26.84
C ILE A 157 -0.55 12.89 26.06
N GLY A 158 -1.86 12.62 25.91
CA GLY A 158 -2.82 13.54 25.30
C GLY A 158 -2.84 13.56 23.77
N LEU A 159 -2.23 12.57 23.10
CA LEU A 159 -2.33 12.45 21.65
C LEU A 159 -3.68 11.85 21.23
N PRO A 160 -4.28 12.32 20.11
CA PRO A 160 -5.50 11.75 19.56
C PRO A 160 -5.31 10.27 19.19
N VAL A 161 -6.22 9.41 19.61
CA VAL A 161 -6.20 7.96 19.32
C VAL A 161 -6.95 7.60 18.04
N THR A 162 -7.64 8.58 17.44
CA THR A 162 -8.33 8.45 16.16
C THR A 162 -7.96 9.61 15.24
N VAL A 163 -7.96 9.37 13.94
CA VAL A 163 -7.68 10.42 12.95
C VAL A 163 -8.91 11.29 12.75
N ALA A 164 -8.70 12.60 12.79
CA ALA A 164 -9.75 13.58 12.55
C ALA A 164 -10.28 13.51 11.10
N SER A 165 -11.56 13.86 10.90
CA SER A 165 -12.07 14.10 9.56
C SER A 165 -11.59 15.46 9.02
N ALA A 166 -11.53 15.62 7.69
CA ALA A 166 -11.12 16.89 7.10
C ALA A 166 -12.02 18.04 7.53
N SER A 167 -13.32 17.78 7.72
CA SER A 167 -14.29 18.78 8.20
C SER A 167 -14.02 19.20 9.64
N SER A 168 -13.73 18.26 10.54
CA SER A 168 -13.45 18.56 11.95
C SER A 168 -12.07 19.19 12.17
N ALA A 169 -11.10 18.86 11.32
CA ALA A 169 -9.75 19.40 11.38
C ALA A 169 -9.58 20.76 10.67
N GLY A 170 -10.59 21.21 9.93
CA GLY A 170 -10.50 22.42 9.08
C GLY A 170 -9.69 22.23 7.81
N GLY A 171 -9.45 20.96 7.39
CA GLY A 171 -8.74 20.59 6.17
C GLY A 171 -7.69 19.51 6.40
N TYR A 172 -7.08 19.05 5.31
CA TYR A 172 -6.08 17.98 5.35
C TYR A 172 -4.67 18.43 5.77
N PHE A 173 -4.32 19.70 5.57
CA PHE A 173 -2.97 20.24 5.83
C PHE A 173 -2.94 21.15 7.08
N THR A 174 -3.72 20.82 8.08
CA THR A 174 -3.77 21.53 9.35
C THR A 174 -2.95 20.84 10.43
N THR A 175 -2.53 21.59 11.45
CA THR A 175 -1.85 21.03 12.63
C THR A 175 -2.70 19.97 13.31
N THR A 176 -4.02 20.20 13.44
CA THR A 176 -4.97 19.25 14.04
C THR A 176 -4.97 17.92 13.29
N MET A 177 -5.04 17.95 11.96
CA MET A 177 -4.97 16.76 11.12
C MET A 177 -3.64 16.04 11.32
N PHE A 178 -2.51 16.75 11.21
CA PHE A 178 -1.19 16.16 11.37
C PHE A 178 -1.00 15.51 12.74
N VAL A 179 -1.39 16.20 13.82
CA VAL A 179 -1.29 15.64 15.18
C VAL A 179 -2.13 14.39 15.34
N SER A 180 -3.35 14.34 14.75
CA SER A 180 -4.19 13.14 14.78
C SER A 180 -3.60 11.95 13.99
N MET A 181 -2.73 12.22 13.03
CA MET A 181 -2.06 11.20 12.21
C MET A 181 -0.75 10.68 12.82
N ILE A 182 -0.19 11.29 13.87
CA ILE A 182 1.12 10.90 14.43
C ILE A 182 1.16 9.42 14.80
N LEU A 183 0.20 8.93 15.56
CA LEU A 183 0.19 7.54 16.02
C LEU A 183 0.08 6.52 14.87
N PRO A 184 -0.87 6.65 13.93
CA PRO A 184 -0.92 5.74 12.77
C PRO A 184 0.29 5.87 11.84
N ILE A 185 0.88 7.07 11.68
CA ILE A 185 2.13 7.25 10.93
C ILE A 185 3.25 6.42 11.56
N LEU A 186 3.45 6.49 12.87
CA LEU A 186 4.44 5.71 13.59
C LEU A 186 4.18 4.21 13.46
N ALA A 187 2.90 3.79 13.60
CA ALA A 187 2.50 2.39 13.46
C ALA A 187 2.85 1.82 12.06
N LEU A 188 2.63 2.58 10.99
CA LEU A 188 3.00 2.20 9.63
C LEU A 188 4.51 2.24 9.41
N SER A 189 5.19 3.18 10.05
CA SER A 189 6.62 3.42 9.83
C SER A 189 7.51 2.34 10.43
N PHE A 190 7.19 1.78 11.59
CA PHE A 190 8.08 0.85 12.31
C PHE A 190 8.47 -0.36 11.48
N GLY A 191 7.52 -1.07 10.88
CA GLY A 191 7.78 -2.22 10.03
C GLY A 191 8.59 -1.85 8.77
N SER A 192 8.27 -0.71 8.17
CA SER A 192 8.94 -0.19 6.98
C SER A 192 10.39 0.21 7.27
N ILE A 193 10.64 0.93 8.37
CA ILE A 193 11.99 1.28 8.86
C ILE A 193 12.80 0.01 9.11
N ALA A 194 12.22 -0.94 9.82
CA ALA A 194 12.90 -2.19 10.19
C ALA A 194 13.28 -3.02 8.95
N SER A 195 12.36 -3.18 8.01
CA SER A 195 12.60 -3.92 6.78
C SER A 195 13.69 -3.25 5.95
N LEU A 196 13.61 -1.92 5.76
CA LEU A 196 14.57 -1.17 4.96
C LEU A 196 15.95 -1.11 5.63
N ALA A 197 16.02 -0.96 6.96
CA ALA A 197 17.27 -0.98 7.71
C ALA A 197 17.98 -2.33 7.60
N ARG A 198 17.24 -3.43 7.74
CA ARG A 198 17.79 -4.78 7.57
C ARG A 198 18.32 -5.01 6.17
N PHE A 199 17.57 -4.60 5.15
CA PHE A 199 17.96 -4.76 3.76
C PHE A 199 19.18 -3.88 3.43
N THR A 200 19.16 -2.62 3.82
CA THR A 200 20.31 -1.70 3.62
C THR A 200 21.57 -2.19 4.32
N ARG A 201 21.43 -2.74 5.55
CA ARG A 201 22.58 -3.35 6.27
C ARG A 201 23.17 -4.52 5.50
N ALA A 202 22.34 -5.42 4.96
CA ALA A 202 22.78 -6.58 4.21
C ALA A 202 23.55 -6.16 2.95
N GLU A 203 22.93 -5.36 2.09
CA GLU A 203 23.50 -4.91 0.82
C GLU A 203 24.79 -4.09 1.00
N LEU A 204 24.81 -3.19 1.99
CA LEU A 204 26.00 -2.40 2.26
C LEU A 204 27.12 -3.26 2.86
N THR A 205 26.80 -4.23 3.70
CA THR A 205 27.81 -5.16 4.25
C THR A 205 28.47 -5.97 3.14
N GLU A 206 27.69 -6.50 2.20
CA GLU A 206 28.21 -7.23 1.04
C GLU A 206 29.07 -6.32 0.16
N SER A 207 28.58 -5.14 -0.14
CA SER A 207 29.30 -4.13 -0.90
C SER A 207 30.65 -3.76 -0.27
N LEU A 208 30.72 -3.62 1.04
CA LEU A 208 31.96 -3.27 1.78
C LEU A 208 33.05 -4.35 1.71
N THR A 209 32.68 -5.59 1.49
CA THR A 209 33.63 -6.74 1.41
C THR A 209 34.01 -7.12 -0.03
N SER A 210 33.52 -6.39 -1.03
CA SER A 210 33.74 -6.68 -2.43
C SER A 210 35.12 -6.26 -2.93
N ASP A 211 35.60 -6.92 -4.01
CA ASP A 211 36.93 -6.66 -4.63
C ASP A 211 37.09 -5.23 -5.13
N TYR A 212 36.02 -4.59 -5.60
CA TYR A 212 36.10 -3.20 -6.04
C TYR A 212 36.38 -2.23 -4.89
N MET A 213 36.07 -2.60 -3.65
CA MET A 213 36.44 -1.80 -2.48
C MET A 213 37.95 -1.92 -2.19
N LEU A 214 38.55 -3.10 -2.36
CA LEU A 214 39.99 -3.29 -2.27
C LEU A 214 40.69 -2.47 -3.34
N LEU A 215 40.20 -2.51 -4.58
CA LEU A 215 40.76 -1.74 -5.70
C LEU A 215 40.62 -0.22 -5.44
N ALA A 216 39.53 0.26 -4.92
CA ALA A 216 39.32 1.68 -4.59
C ALA A 216 40.36 2.15 -3.56
N ARG A 217 40.63 1.33 -2.52
CA ARG A 217 41.64 1.63 -1.51
C ARG A 217 43.06 1.56 -2.05
N ALA A 218 43.36 0.57 -2.91
CA ALA A 218 44.67 0.47 -3.58
C ALA A 218 44.96 1.70 -4.47
N LYS A 219 43.92 2.33 -5.02
CA LYS A 219 44.00 3.60 -5.76
C LYS A 219 44.13 4.85 -4.86
N GLY A 220 44.31 4.69 -3.55
CA GLY A 220 44.59 5.78 -2.62
C GLY A 220 43.35 6.45 -2.03
N LEU A 221 42.11 5.92 -2.23
CA LEU A 221 40.93 6.49 -1.59
C LEU A 221 40.94 6.20 -0.09
N THR A 222 40.59 7.19 0.71
CA THR A 222 40.33 6.97 2.14
C THR A 222 39.13 6.04 2.33
N LYS A 223 39.03 5.39 3.51
CA LYS A 223 37.92 4.49 3.82
C LYS A 223 36.55 5.17 3.60
N GLY A 224 36.37 6.41 4.07
CA GLY A 224 35.13 7.17 3.91
C GLY A 224 34.80 7.46 2.44
N GLN A 225 35.82 7.89 1.65
CA GLN A 225 35.62 8.12 0.22
C GLN A 225 35.25 6.85 -0.55
N ALA A 226 35.92 5.73 -0.23
CA ALA A 226 35.58 4.44 -0.85
C ALA A 226 34.15 3.97 -0.49
N VAL A 227 33.75 4.13 0.78
CA VAL A 227 32.38 3.81 1.22
C VAL A 227 31.34 4.66 0.48
N PHE A 228 31.50 5.97 0.50
CA PHE A 228 30.47 6.86 -0.06
C PHE A 228 30.42 6.80 -1.59
N ARG A 229 31.56 6.76 -2.28
CA ARG A 229 31.63 6.81 -3.75
C ARG A 229 31.37 5.45 -4.41
N HIS A 230 31.67 4.34 -3.72
CA HIS A 230 31.61 3.00 -4.29
C HIS A 230 30.63 2.08 -3.55
N ALA A 231 30.85 1.82 -2.25
CA ALA A 231 30.03 0.84 -1.53
C ALA A 231 28.56 1.24 -1.47
N LEU A 232 28.27 2.45 -1.00
CA LEU A 232 26.90 2.94 -0.85
C LEU A 232 26.19 3.05 -2.21
N LYS A 233 26.87 3.55 -3.24
CA LYS A 233 26.29 3.63 -4.58
C LYS A 233 25.87 2.27 -5.12
N ASN A 234 26.71 1.25 -4.96
CA ASN A 234 26.41 -0.11 -5.43
C ASN A 234 25.35 -0.79 -4.56
N ALA A 235 25.39 -0.61 -3.24
CA ALA A 235 24.36 -1.11 -2.33
C ALA A 235 22.97 -0.52 -2.60
N MET A 236 22.89 0.73 -3.09
CA MET A 236 21.61 1.36 -3.42
C MET A 236 20.93 0.77 -4.65
N VAL A 237 21.64 0.07 -5.53
CA VAL A 237 21.06 -0.51 -6.76
C VAL A 237 19.91 -1.48 -6.45
N PRO A 238 20.04 -2.49 -5.57
CA PRO A 238 18.92 -3.35 -5.17
C PRO A 238 17.92 -2.67 -4.20
N ILE A 239 18.34 -1.62 -3.48
CA ILE A 239 17.47 -0.91 -2.52
C ILE A 239 16.46 -0.01 -3.25
N LEU A 240 16.86 0.66 -4.34
CA LEU A 240 15.98 1.57 -5.07
C LEU A 240 14.68 0.95 -5.58
N PRO A 241 14.66 -0.27 -6.19
CA PRO A 241 13.41 -0.94 -6.54
C PRO A 241 12.49 -1.20 -5.37
N THR A 242 13.04 -1.51 -4.18
CA THR A 242 12.26 -1.70 -2.95
C THR A 242 11.60 -0.38 -2.53
N ILE A 243 12.31 0.74 -2.61
CA ILE A 243 11.74 2.08 -2.35
C ILE A 243 10.63 2.39 -3.36
N VAL A 244 10.84 2.09 -4.65
CA VAL A 244 9.80 2.25 -5.68
C VAL A 244 8.56 1.43 -5.33
N ALA A 245 8.73 0.17 -4.88
CA ALA A 245 7.63 -0.67 -4.42
C ALA A 245 6.86 -0.03 -3.25
N MET A 246 7.57 0.56 -2.28
CA MET A 246 6.94 1.25 -1.16
C MET A 246 6.10 2.45 -1.62
N PHE A 247 6.57 3.24 -2.59
CA PHE A 247 5.80 4.34 -3.17
C PHE A 247 4.54 3.87 -3.89
N VAL A 248 4.61 2.80 -4.65
CA VAL A 248 3.41 2.27 -5.34
C VAL A 248 2.40 1.73 -4.33
N SER A 249 2.88 1.15 -3.23
CA SER A 249 2.03 0.65 -2.15
C SER A 249 1.29 1.74 -1.36
N ILE A 250 1.61 3.03 -1.56
CA ILE A 250 0.91 4.17 -0.91
C ILE A 250 -0.61 4.07 -1.12
N LEU A 251 -1.04 3.71 -2.32
CA LEU A 251 -2.45 3.63 -2.68
C LEU A 251 -3.17 2.46 -2.03
N SER A 252 -2.45 1.43 -1.61
CA SER A 252 -3.05 0.23 -0.99
C SER A 252 -3.47 0.46 0.46
N GLY A 253 -2.86 1.43 1.17
CA GLY A 253 -3.14 1.67 2.58
C GLY A 253 -2.86 0.46 3.47
N SER A 254 -3.29 0.55 4.71
CA SER A 254 -3.26 -0.56 5.66
C SER A 254 -4.65 -0.78 6.25
N LEU A 255 -5.32 -1.84 5.83
CA LEU A 255 -6.67 -2.22 6.30
C LEU A 255 -6.78 -2.18 7.82
N VAL A 256 -5.80 -2.78 8.49
CA VAL A 256 -5.84 -2.95 9.95
C VAL A 256 -5.52 -1.64 10.68
N ILE A 257 -4.47 -0.93 10.27
CA ILE A 257 -4.06 0.33 10.90
C ILE A 257 -5.13 1.42 10.68
N GLU A 258 -5.67 1.52 9.46
CA GLU A 258 -6.74 2.47 9.18
C GLU A 258 -7.99 2.20 10.02
N LYS A 259 -8.35 0.94 10.25
CA LYS A 259 -9.50 0.58 11.09
C LYS A 259 -9.23 0.88 12.57
N ILE A 260 -8.03 0.55 13.10
CA ILE A 260 -7.66 0.80 14.50
C ILE A 260 -7.71 2.30 14.83
N PHE A 261 -7.16 3.14 13.96
CA PHE A 261 -7.09 4.59 14.18
C PHE A 261 -8.28 5.36 13.59
N ALA A 262 -9.32 4.66 13.12
CA ALA A 262 -10.50 5.23 12.48
C ALA A 262 -10.15 6.22 11.34
N VAL A 263 -9.10 5.91 10.58
CA VAL A 263 -8.72 6.71 9.41
C VAL A 263 -9.88 6.67 8.40
N PRO A 264 -10.39 7.82 7.93
CA PRO A 264 -11.45 7.82 6.91
C PRO A 264 -10.91 7.47 5.52
N GLY A 265 -10.20 6.35 5.42
CA GLY A 265 -9.47 5.89 4.25
C GLY A 265 -10.11 4.72 3.52
N ILE A 266 -9.45 4.25 2.43
CA ILE A 266 -9.92 3.13 1.60
C ILE A 266 -9.84 1.80 2.35
N GLY A 267 -8.82 1.60 3.20
CA GLY A 267 -8.68 0.38 4.00
C GLY A 267 -9.86 0.21 4.97
N GLY A 268 -10.22 1.28 5.68
CA GLY A 268 -11.40 1.29 6.54
C GLY A 268 -12.69 1.05 5.75
N LEU A 269 -12.83 1.63 4.56
CA LEU A 269 -13.97 1.43 3.67
C LEU A 269 -14.10 -0.03 3.23
N TYR A 270 -12.99 -0.70 2.90
CA TYR A 270 -12.99 -2.12 2.53
C TYR A 270 -13.57 -3.00 3.63
N VAL A 271 -13.08 -2.84 4.86
CA VAL A 271 -13.58 -3.60 6.02
C VAL A 271 -15.05 -3.30 6.29
N THR A 272 -15.44 -2.02 6.22
CA THR A 272 -16.84 -1.61 6.43
C THR A 272 -17.76 -2.17 5.35
N SER A 273 -17.32 -2.22 4.08
CA SER A 273 -18.13 -2.77 2.99
C SER A 273 -18.44 -4.26 3.17
N ILE A 274 -17.53 -5.01 3.78
CA ILE A 274 -17.75 -6.42 4.15
C ILE A 274 -18.76 -6.52 5.32
N GLN A 275 -18.58 -5.71 6.35
CA GLN A 275 -19.43 -5.75 7.56
C GLN A 275 -20.86 -5.32 7.28
N GLU A 276 -21.03 -4.29 6.44
CA GLU A 276 -22.35 -3.75 6.06
C GLU A 276 -22.97 -4.50 4.87
N LEU A 277 -22.27 -5.48 4.29
CA LEU A 277 -22.69 -6.21 3.10
C LEU A 277 -23.00 -5.29 1.90
N ASP A 278 -22.21 -4.21 1.75
CA ASP A 278 -22.30 -3.32 0.58
C ASP A 278 -21.43 -3.84 -0.57
N TYR A 279 -22.01 -4.73 -1.34
CA TYR A 279 -21.29 -5.50 -2.36
C TYR A 279 -20.71 -4.65 -3.49
N ASN A 280 -21.39 -3.57 -3.89
CA ASN A 280 -20.88 -2.70 -4.95
C ASN A 280 -19.62 -1.97 -4.50
N VAL A 281 -19.61 -1.45 -3.27
CA VAL A 281 -18.43 -0.82 -2.67
C VAL A 281 -17.32 -1.85 -2.48
N PHE A 282 -17.63 -3.02 -1.96
CA PHE A 282 -16.65 -4.11 -1.79
C PHE A 282 -16.00 -4.51 -3.12
N MET A 283 -16.80 -4.72 -4.17
CA MET A 283 -16.29 -5.07 -5.50
C MET A 283 -15.34 -4.00 -6.06
N ALA A 284 -15.76 -2.74 -5.99
CA ALA A 284 -14.98 -1.64 -6.50
C ALA A 284 -13.64 -1.48 -5.77
N VAL A 285 -13.65 -1.58 -4.43
CA VAL A 285 -12.42 -1.50 -3.62
C VAL A 285 -11.53 -2.72 -3.86
N SER A 286 -12.11 -3.93 -4.03
CA SER A 286 -11.35 -5.14 -4.37
C SER A 286 -10.64 -5.02 -5.73
N ILE A 287 -11.35 -4.51 -6.74
CA ILE A 287 -10.78 -4.24 -8.07
C ILE A 287 -9.67 -3.19 -7.98
N PHE A 288 -9.91 -2.12 -7.22
CA PHE A 288 -8.93 -1.07 -6.99
C PHE A 288 -7.64 -1.63 -6.36
N TYR A 289 -7.73 -2.40 -5.28
CA TYR A 289 -6.56 -3.02 -4.64
C TYR A 289 -5.84 -4.01 -5.56
N THR A 290 -6.60 -4.82 -6.29
CA THR A 290 -6.03 -5.75 -7.26
C THR A 290 -5.26 -5.01 -8.36
N PHE A 291 -5.87 -3.97 -8.91
CA PHE A 291 -5.23 -3.14 -9.95
C PHE A 291 -3.94 -2.49 -9.43
N ILE A 292 -3.98 -1.87 -8.24
CA ILE A 292 -2.80 -1.23 -7.63
C ILE A 292 -1.70 -2.26 -7.38
N GLY A 293 -2.03 -3.43 -6.82
CA GLY A 293 -1.05 -4.50 -6.55
C GLY A 293 -0.39 -5.04 -7.83
N LEU A 294 -1.18 -5.24 -8.89
CA LEU A 294 -0.66 -5.67 -10.18
C LEU A 294 0.18 -4.60 -10.88
N ALA A 295 -0.28 -3.34 -10.82
CA ALA A 295 0.48 -2.20 -11.34
C ALA A 295 1.80 -2.01 -10.58
N ALA A 296 1.79 -2.18 -9.25
CA ALA A 296 2.98 -2.17 -8.41
C ALA A 296 4.04 -3.16 -8.90
N ASN A 297 3.63 -4.42 -9.14
CA ASN A 297 4.54 -5.45 -9.63
C ASN A 297 5.16 -5.07 -10.98
N ILE A 298 4.38 -4.51 -11.91
CA ILE A 298 4.90 -4.06 -13.21
C ILE A 298 5.90 -2.92 -13.03
N ILE A 299 5.58 -1.92 -12.20
CA ILE A 299 6.46 -0.76 -11.95
C ILE A 299 7.78 -1.21 -11.32
N VAL A 300 7.73 -2.13 -10.36
CA VAL A 300 8.93 -2.72 -9.74
C VAL A 300 9.75 -3.50 -10.76
N ASP A 301 9.13 -4.36 -11.56
CA ASP A 301 9.82 -5.12 -12.63
C ASP A 301 10.50 -4.17 -13.63
N LEU A 302 9.84 -3.09 -14.01
CA LEU A 302 10.41 -2.09 -14.91
C LEU A 302 11.56 -1.33 -14.26
N SER A 303 11.44 -1.00 -12.96
CA SER A 303 12.48 -0.30 -12.21
C SER A 303 13.78 -1.09 -12.15
N TYR A 304 13.73 -2.42 -11.99
CA TYR A 304 14.89 -3.28 -12.09
C TYR A 304 15.59 -3.16 -13.46
N GLY A 305 14.81 -3.14 -14.54
CA GLY A 305 15.37 -3.00 -15.89
C GLY A 305 16.01 -1.64 -16.18
N PHE A 306 15.61 -0.58 -15.44
CA PHE A 306 16.24 0.75 -15.53
C PHE A 306 17.45 0.89 -14.63
N LEU A 307 17.41 0.33 -13.42
CA LEU A 307 18.41 0.52 -12.37
C LEU A 307 19.58 -0.44 -12.51
N ASP A 308 19.36 -1.66 -13.02
CA ASP A 308 20.42 -2.65 -13.25
C ASP A 308 20.69 -2.86 -14.75
N PRO A 309 21.80 -2.30 -15.29
CA PRO A 309 22.18 -2.50 -16.68
C PRO A 309 22.48 -3.96 -17.05
N ARG A 310 22.82 -4.81 -16.06
CA ARG A 310 23.15 -6.24 -16.29
C ARG A 310 21.93 -7.03 -16.72
N ILE A 311 20.76 -6.71 -16.17
CA ILE A 311 19.47 -7.30 -16.55
C ILE A 311 19.11 -6.92 -18.00
N ARG A 312 19.48 -5.71 -18.43
CA ARG A 312 19.27 -5.24 -19.80
C ARG A 312 20.07 -6.02 -20.85
N MET A 313 21.26 -6.50 -20.49
CA MET A 313 22.14 -7.24 -21.41
C MET A 313 21.79 -8.72 -21.52
N GLY A 314 21.20 -9.32 -20.48
CA GLY A 314 20.72 -10.71 -20.51
C GLY A 314 19.48 -10.94 -21.38
N ALA A 315 18.76 -9.91 -21.78
CA ALA A 315 17.58 -9.99 -22.66
C ALA A 315 17.92 -10.04 -24.18
N LYS A 316 19.20 -10.16 -24.52
CA LYS A 316 19.70 -10.27 -25.91
C LYS A 316 20.15 -11.70 -26.27
N LYS A 317 19.56 -12.74 -25.66
CA LYS A 317 19.66 -14.13 -26.17
C LYS A 317 18.31 -14.58 -26.69
#